data_edd150be54282e08305a0fe402d0e7b6
#
_entry.id   edd150be54282e08305a0fe402d0e7b6
#
_cell.length_a   1.000
_cell.length_b   1.000
_cell.length_c   1.000
_cell.angle_alpha   90.00
_cell.angle_beta   90.00
_cell.angle_gamma   90.00
#
_symmetry.space_group_name_H-M   'P 1'
#
loop_
_entity.id
_entity.type
_entity.pdbx_description
1 polymer ?
#
loop_
_entity_poly.entity_id
_entity_poly.type
_entity_poly.pdbx_seq_one_letter_code
_entity_poly.pdbx_strand_id
1 'polypeptide(L)'
;SSIPAQDFVNLLKSEPLAGIRLAQLMAKRLRQLNRRLRLREADSLSRVADTLLFLAEGQGQKNSQGTIIPNLPHRELSGISGLARETVTRSLTKLEKKGLIQREQESLCIPDLAALEKVIT
;
A
#
# COMPACT_ATOMS: atom_id res chain seq x y z
N SER A 1 2.84 -6.36 -30.77
CA SER A 1 1.92 -6.86 -31.79
C SER A 1 1.06 -7.97 -31.22
N SER A 2 -0.23 -7.90 -31.48
CA SER A 2 -1.18 -8.92 -31.03
C SER A 2 -1.24 -10.06 -32.02
N ILE A 3 -1.16 -11.30 -31.53
CA ILE A 3 -1.39 -12.49 -32.34
C ILE A 3 -2.91 -12.65 -32.47
N PRO A 4 -3.46 -12.83 -33.70
CA PRO A 4 -4.88 -13.11 -33.85
C PRO A 4 -5.30 -14.33 -33.03
N ALA A 5 -6.49 -14.32 -32.45
CA ALA A 5 -6.97 -15.38 -31.57
C ALA A 5 -6.95 -16.74 -32.27
N GLN A 6 -7.25 -16.79 -33.57
CA GLN A 6 -7.26 -18.03 -34.33
C GLN A 6 -5.84 -18.62 -34.45
N ASP A 7 -4.84 -17.80 -34.70
CA ASP A 7 -3.46 -18.24 -34.78
C ASP A 7 -2.95 -18.75 -33.45
N PHE A 8 -3.34 -18.10 -32.36
CA PHE A 8 -3.02 -18.53 -31.00
C PHE A 8 -3.61 -19.91 -30.70
N VAL A 9 -4.88 -20.11 -31.03
CA VAL A 9 -5.56 -21.42 -30.86
C VAL A 9 -4.90 -22.50 -31.70
N ASN A 10 -4.54 -22.19 -32.93
CA ASN A 10 -3.86 -23.14 -33.83
C ASN A 10 -2.49 -23.50 -33.29
N LEU A 11 -1.73 -22.54 -32.75
CA LEU A 11 -0.44 -22.80 -32.14
C LEU A 11 -0.56 -23.75 -30.95
N LEU A 12 -1.56 -23.52 -30.07
CA LEU A 12 -1.81 -24.39 -28.93
C LEU A 12 -2.20 -25.81 -29.33
N LYS A 13 -2.93 -25.98 -30.44
CA LYS A 13 -3.32 -27.29 -30.94
C LYS A 13 -2.17 -28.04 -31.59
N SER A 14 -1.30 -27.33 -32.33
CA SER A 14 -0.20 -27.96 -33.08
C SER A 14 1.03 -28.24 -32.20
N GLU A 15 1.25 -27.48 -31.12
CA GLU A 15 2.40 -27.66 -30.26
C GLU A 15 2.02 -27.48 -28.78
N PRO A 16 1.65 -28.57 -28.08
CA PRO A 16 1.29 -28.48 -26.65
C PRO A 16 2.41 -27.92 -25.76
N LEU A 17 3.67 -28.21 -26.09
CA LEU A 17 4.80 -27.68 -25.32
C LEU A 17 4.93 -26.16 -25.44
N ALA A 18 4.61 -25.60 -26.60
CA ALA A 18 4.61 -24.15 -26.79
C ALA A 18 3.55 -23.47 -25.91
N GLY A 19 2.36 -24.10 -25.78
CA GLY A 19 1.32 -23.62 -24.88
C GLY A 19 1.74 -23.65 -23.42
N ILE A 20 2.41 -24.71 -22.97
CA ILE A 20 2.92 -24.83 -21.60
C ILE A 20 3.97 -23.76 -21.33
N ARG A 21 4.91 -23.57 -22.25
CA ARG A 21 5.95 -22.56 -22.12
C ARG A 21 5.36 -21.15 -22.03
N LEU A 22 4.37 -20.86 -22.87
CA LEU A 22 3.68 -19.55 -22.83
C LEU A 22 2.97 -19.35 -21.50
N ALA A 23 2.26 -20.37 -20.99
CA ALA A 23 1.59 -20.30 -19.71
C ALA A 23 2.59 -20.04 -18.56
N GLN A 24 3.75 -20.70 -18.57
CA GLN A 24 4.80 -20.50 -17.59
C GLN A 24 5.35 -19.07 -17.63
N LEU A 25 5.56 -18.53 -18.84
CA LEU A 25 6.05 -17.17 -19.01
C LEU A 25 5.03 -16.16 -18.50
N MET A 26 3.74 -16.34 -18.81
CA MET A 26 2.67 -15.48 -18.32
C MET A 26 2.56 -15.53 -16.80
N ALA A 27 2.65 -16.72 -16.20
CA ALA A 27 2.61 -16.86 -14.75
C ALA A 27 3.78 -16.14 -14.07
N LYS A 28 4.98 -16.24 -14.65
CA LYS A 28 6.15 -15.52 -14.16
C LYS A 28 5.93 -14.00 -14.21
N ARG A 29 5.35 -13.50 -15.30
CA ARG A 29 5.08 -12.07 -15.48
C ARG A 29 4.04 -11.56 -14.48
N LEU A 30 2.98 -12.33 -14.23
CA LEU A 30 1.99 -12.01 -13.21
C LEU A 30 2.61 -11.94 -11.81
N ARG A 31 3.48 -12.90 -11.47
CA ARG A 31 4.17 -12.87 -10.18
C ARG A 31 5.05 -11.62 -10.03
N GLN A 32 5.74 -11.21 -11.09
CA GLN A 32 6.55 -9.99 -11.09
C GLN A 32 5.70 -8.74 -10.90
N LEU A 33 4.57 -8.64 -11.60
CA LEU A 33 3.65 -7.51 -11.45
C LEU A 33 3.06 -7.45 -10.04
N ASN A 34 2.63 -8.58 -9.49
CA ASN A 34 2.10 -8.66 -8.13
C ASN A 34 3.15 -8.25 -7.10
N ARG A 35 4.40 -8.66 -7.29
CA ARG A 35 5.51 -8.26 -6.41
C ARG A 35 5.74 -6.76 -6.44
N ARG A 36 5.70 -6.13 -7.61
CA ARG A 36 5.85 -4.67 -7.75
C ARG A 36 4.72 -3.92 -7.04
N LEU A 37 3.48 -4.40 -7.18
CA LEU A 37 2.34 -3.81 -6.49
C LEU A 37 2.48 -3.89 -4.97
N ARG A 38 2.92 -5.04 -4.45
CA ARG A 38 3.15 -5.22 -3.01
C ARG A 38 4.24 -4.28 -2.49
N LEU A 39 5.32 -4.10 -3.24
CA LEU A 39 6.40 -3.19 -2.87
C LEU A 39 5.92 -1.73 -2.84
N ARG A 40 5.08 -1.33 -3.78
CA ARG A 40 4.49 0.01 -3.80
C ARG A 40 3.57 0.24 -2.59
N GLU A 41 2.74 -0.76 -2.26
CA GLU A 41 1.87 -0.66 -1.09
C GLU A 41 2.68 -0.55 0.21
N ALA A 42 3.73 -1.35 0.35
CA ALA A 42 4.60 -1.29 1.51
C ALA A 42 5.30 0.07 1.62
N ASP A 43 5.77 0.62 0.50
CA ASP A 43 6.38 1.95 0.47
C ASP A 43 5.38 3.03 0.86
N SER A 44 4.16 2.97 0.35
CA SER A 44 3.10 3.92 0.68
C SER A 44 2.73 3.88 2.16
N LEU A 45 2.57 2.67 2.72
CA LEU A 45 2.31 2.50 4.15
C LEU A 45 3.45 3.07 5.00
N SER A 46 4.69 2.81 4.59
CA SER A 46 5.88 3.31 5.26
C SER A 46 5.91 4.84 5.27
N ARG A 47 5.63 5.49 4.15
CA ARG A 47 5.60 6.94 4.04
C ARG A 47 4.49 7.57 4.86
N VAL A 48 3.30 6.98 4.87
CA VAL A 48 2.19 7.47 5.67
C VAL A 48 2.51 7.31 7.16
N ALA A 49 3.05 6.16 7.55
CA ALA A 49 3.46 5.93 8.94
C ALA A 49 4.51 6.95 9.39
N ASP A 50 5.50 7.23 8.55
CA ASP A 50 6.54 8.23 8.83
C ASP A 50 5.93 9.62 8.98
N THR A 51 4.99 9.99 8.12
CA THR A 51 4.27 11.27 8.20
C THR A 51 3.52 11.38 9.53
N LEU A 52 2.84 10.33 9.95
CA LEU A 52 2.12 10.32 11.22
C LEU A 52 3.06 10.45 12.42
N LEU A 53 4.21 9.78 12.39
CA LEU A 53 5.23 9.88 13.42
C LEU A 53 5.83 11.29 13.48
N PHE A 54 6.07 11.89 12.33
CA PHE A 54 6.53 13.28 12.24
C PHE A 54 5.54 14.24 12.90
N LEU A 55 4.26 14.07 12.62
CA LEU A 55 3.21 14.88 13.24
C LEU A 55 3.12 14.63 14.74
N ALA A 56 3.29 13.39 15.16
CA ALA A 56 3.27 13.03 16.58
C ALA A 56 4.42 13.69 17.35
N GLU A 57 5.60 13.78 16.75
CA GLU A 57 6.74 14.46 17.35
C GLU A 57 6.52 15.98 17.49
N GLY A 58 5.91 16.58 16.46
CA GLY A 58 5.70 18.04 16.43
C GLY A 58 4.46 18.50 17.17
N GLN A 59 3.34 17.77 17.06
CA GLN A 59 2.03 18.20 17.56
C GLN A 59 1.33 17.13 18.41
N GLY A 60 1.96 16.00 18.65
CA GLY A 60 1.35 14.90 19.37
C GLY A 60 1.19 15.21 20.87
N GLN A 61 0.07 14.79 21.42
CA GLN A 61 -0.21 14.86 22.85
C GLN A 61 -0.42 13.44 23.37
N LYS A 62 0.35 13.07 24.38
CA LYS A 62 0.22 11.76 24.99
C LYS A 62 -0.91 11.74 26.00
N ASN A 63 -1.71 10.67 25.96
CA ASN A 63 -2.73 10.41 26.98
C ASN A 63 -2.68 8.92 27.37
N SER A 64 -3.65 8.48 28.20
CA SER A 64 -3.70 7.09 28.65
C SER A 64 -3.91 6.06 27.55
N GLN A 65 -4.40 6.48 26.37
CA GLN A 65 -4.71 5.60 25.25
C GLN A 65 -3.61 5.59 24.19
N GLY A 66 -2.64 6.50 24.25
CA GLY A 66 -1.57 6.60 23.29
C GLY A 66 -1.22 8.04 22.95
N THR A 67 -0.81 8.29 21.72
CA THR A 67 -0.49 9.64 21.23
C THR A 67 -1.60 10.12 20.32
N ILE A 68 -2.09 11.34 20.57
CA ILE A 68 -3.16 11.95 19.78
C ILE A 68 -2.57 13.07 18.92
N ILE A 69 -2.89 13.06 17.65
CA ILE A 69 -2.55 14.12 16.71
C ILE A 69 -3.83 14.65 16.06
N PRO A 70 -3.81 15.90 15.53
CA PRO A 70 -4.95 16.40 14.78
C PRO A 70 -5.26 15.51 13.57
N ASN A 71 -6.53 15.29 13.29
CA ASN A 71 -6.94 14.55 12.10
C ASN A 71 -6.93 15.49 10.89
N LEU A 72 -5.78 15.60 10.24
CA LEU A 72 -5.58 16.48 9.11
C LEU A 72 -6.35 15.99 7.87
N PRO A 73 -6.81 16.91 7.01
CA PRO A 73 -7.37 16.50 5.72
C PRO A 73 -6.38 15.65 4.92
N HIS A 74 -6.90 14.68 4.19
CA HIS A 74 -6.04 13.79 3.37
C HIS A 74 -5.24 14.58 2.34
N ARG A 75 -5.74 15.75 1.92
CA ARG A 75 -5.01 16.65 1.03
C ARG A 75 -3.71 17.14 1.66
N GLU A 76 -3.75 17.50 2.95
CA GLU A 76 -2.55 17.93 3.66
C GLU A 76 -1.57 16.78 3.89
N LEU A 77 -2.09 15.60 4.24
CA LEU A 77 -1.25 14.41 4.37
C LEU A 77 -0.61 14.03 3.04
N SER A 78 -1.33 14.20 1.93
CA SER A 78 -0.81 14.01 0.58
C SER A 78 0.37 14.94 0.30
N GLY A 79 0.24 16.22 0.66
CA GLY A 79 1.30 17.19 0.48
C GLY A 79 2.56 16.89 1.29
N ILE A 80 2.39 16.46 2.55
CA ILE A 80 3.52 16.14 3.42
C ILE A 80 4.21 14.84 3.02
N SER A 81 3.43 13.80 2.68
CA SER A 81 3.96 12.48 2.37
C SER A 81 4.46 12.36 0.93
N GLY A 82 4.03 13.24 0.04
CA GLY A 82 4.34 13.14 -1.39
C GLY A 82 3.53 12.07 -2.12
N LEU A 83 2.46 11.56 -1.51
CA LEU A 83 1.61 10.52 -2.09
C LEU A 83 0.29 11.12 -2.58
N ALA A 84 -0.36 10.46 -3.53
CA ALA A 84 -1.70 10.85 -3.99
C ALA A 84 -2.72 10.70 -2.86
N ARG A 85 -3.80 11.50 -2.90
CA ARG A 85 -4.87 11.47 -1.87
C ARG A 85 -5.47 10.08 -1.72
N GLU A 86 -5.75 9.42 -2.83
CA GLU A 86 -6.31 8.06 -2.82
C GLU A 86 -5.38 7.07 -2.16
N THR A 87 -4.08 7.21 -2.38
CA THR A 87 -3.06 6.37 -1.76
C THR A 87 -2.99 6.61 -0.26
N VAL A 88 -3.05 7.86 0.17
CA VAL A 88 -3.11 8.22 1.60
C VAL A 88 -4.34 7.60 2.25
N THR A 89 -5.51 7.75 1.63
CA THR A 89 -6.76 7.20 2.15
C THR A 89 -6.69 5.68 2.32
N ARG A 90 -6.19 4.97 1.32
CA ARG A 90 -6.04 3.52 1.38
C ARG A 90 -5.04 3.09 2.45
N SER A 91 -3.94 3.82 2.56
CA SER A 91 -2.90 3.52 3.55
C SER A 91 -3.42 3.72 4.98
N LEU A 92 -4.14 4.81 5.24
CA LEU A 92 -4.74 5.06 6.54
C LEU A 92 -5.75 3.97 6.91
N THR A 93 -6.57 3.54 5.95
CA THR A 93 -7.52 2.46 6.15
C THR A 93 -6.82 1.16 6.53
N LYS A 94 -5.72 0.84 5.85
CA LYS A 94 -4.92 -0.36 6.16
C LYS A 94 -4.29 -0.28 7.55
N LEU A 95 -3.73 0.86 7.93
CA LEU A 95 -3.16 1.06 9.26
C LEU A 95 -4.22 0.91 10.35
N GLU A 96 -5.41 1.45 10.12
CA GLU A 96 -6.53 1.33 11.04
C GLU A 96 -6.96 -0.13 11.20
N LYS A 97 -7.06 -0.89 10.10
CA LYS A 97 -7.39 -2.31 10.14
C LYS A 97 -6.37 -3.14 10.88
N LYS A 98 -5.10 -2.73 10.85
CA LYS A 98 -4.03 -3.39 11.59
C LYS A 98 -4.01 -3.00 13.07
N GLY A 99 -4.88 -2.09 13.49
CA GLY A 99 -4.92 -1.61 14.87
C GLY A 99 -3.79 -0.65 15.24
N LEU A 100 -3.08 -0.11 14.25
CA LEU A 100 -1.95 0.80 14.49
C LEU A 100 -2.38 2.23 14.70
N ILE A 101 -3.55 2.61 14.19
CA ILE A 101 -4.16 3.92 14.39
C ILE A 101 -5.66 3.79 14.64
N GLN A 102 -6.23 4.79 15.30
CA GLN A 102 -7.67 4.92 15.47
C GLN A 102 -8.07 6.33 15.04
N ARG A 103 -8.94 6.42 14.05
CA ARG A 103 -9.40 7.73 13.53
C ARG A 103 -10.69 8.13 14.20
N GLU A 104 -10.73 9.36 14.67
CA GLU A 104 -11.91 10.02 15.20
C GLU A 104 -12.21 11.25 14.35
N GLN A 105 -13.31 11.97 14.63
CA GLN A 105 -13.71 13.11 13.80
C GLN A 105 -12.66 14.22 13.77
N GLU A 106 -12.10 14.57 14.91
CA GLU A 106 -11.17 15.71 15.03
C GLU A 106 -9.74 15.28 15.34
N SER A 107 -9.53 14.00 15.65
CA SER A 107 -8.23 13.52 16.09
C SER A 107 -7.93 12.13 15.55
N LEU A 108 -6.65 11.79 15.57
CA LEU A 108 -6.16 10.48 15.21
C LEU A 108 -5.30 10.00 16.37
N CYS A 109 -5.60 8.81 16.89
CA CYS A 109 -4.87 8.23 18.00
C CYS A 109 -3.93 7.13 17.50
N ILE A 110 -2.68 7.19 17.97
CA ILE A 110 -1.69 6.15 17.74
C ILE A 110 -1.45 5.44 19.06
N PRO A 111 -2.06 4.25 19.27
CA PRO A 111 -1.95 3.56 20.57
C PRO A 111 -0.51 3.20 20.93
N ASP A 112 0.31 2.85 19.97
CA ASP A 112 1.71 2.47 20.19
C ASP A 112 2.59 3.00 19.07
N LEU A 113 3.38 4.02 19.37
CA LEU A 113 4.30 4.62 18.41
C LEU A 113 5.35 3.62 17.92
N ALA A 114 5.83 2.74 18.78
CA ALA A 114 6.83 1.74 18.41
C ALA A 114 6.27 0.74 17.40
N ALA A 115 5.00 0.34 17.56
CA ALA A 115 4.35 -0.56 16.61
C ALA A 115 4.19 0.10 15.25
N LEU A 116 3.82 1.38 15.21
CA LEU A 116 3.72 2.13 13.96
C LEU A 116 5.08 2.30 13.29
N GLU A 117 6.12 2.55 14.08
CA GLU A 117 7.49 2.69 13.57
C GLU A 117 7.99 1.43 12.87
N LYS A 118 7.56 0.25 13.31
CA LYS A 118 7.92 -1.02 12.67
C LYS A 118 7.44 -1.13 11.23
N VAL A 119 6.44 -0.37 10.83
CA VAL A 119 5.94 -0.36 9.45
C VAL A 119 6.95 0.29 8.50
N ILE A 120 7.84 1.14 9.02
CA ILE A 120 8.78 1.92 8.20
C ILE A 120 10.01 1.10 7.77
N THR A 121 10.25 -0.03 8.35
CA THR A 121 11.42 -0.86 8.02
C THR A 121 11.37 -1.48 6.64
#